data_f3b16a850d53cf12c804271e08138222
#
_entry.id   f3b16a850d53cf12c804271e08138222
#
_cell.length_a   1.000
_cell.length_b   1.000
_cell.length_c   1.000
_cell.angle_alpha   90.00
_cell.angle_beta   90.00
_cell.angle_gamma   90.00
#
_symmetry.space_group_name_H-M   'P 1'
#
loop_
_entity.id
_entity.type
_entity.pdbx_description
1 polymer ?
#
loop_
_entity_poly.entity_id
_entity_poly.type
_entity_poly.pdbx_seq_one_letter_code
_entity_poly.pdbx_strand_id
1 'polypeptide(L)'
;MAASKAVIPRVRAARTSKRVDKSSPTSTQKFIERLPTDILNKILSYLDASALFTISHVNKRFYQLASDKNLDITWELTVSDKSGHEDTLELSCSQFFETSVTLCWSGGGCLPDYQQISTLQLHGVRRIALSCPGLKNPGRRSLIVKLDMQALPKGVQVIGQDRLVEIKLLQPGIIMGIWRGQCSVAFVMFTLHLHRLLERSIQGSIVCPYIEPMVKSPFDDIDPEYGLHGYQLHITLHNNVCKFMSASFSQLFCRRDQVRDGLVQLTAISMTNLSQHTPLTGNITLTWRCEALQGSVENCCIMSLTLLDEFRKPFWCISCPVSMELQKSALSYDYDGEHHLIHYQDSEGQVKMKLVWMDEQKQFVLVSLVVYVITCKVNKHFSREY
;
A
#
# COMPACT_ATOMS: atom_id res chain seq x y z
N MET A 1 39.06 -27.97 68.62
CA MET A 1 38.34 -29.06 69.38
C MET A 1 37.02 -29.24 68.73
N ALA A 2 36.88 -30.33 68.10
CA ALA A 2 35.85 -31.35 68.20
C ALA A 2 34.44 -30.86 67.81
N ALA A 3 33.60 -31.51 67.10
CA ALA A 3 33.59 -32.81 66.41
C ALA A 3 32.33 -32.88 65.54
N SER A 4 32.50 -33.58 64.49
CA SER A 4 31.53 -34.22 63.60
C SER A 4 30.25 -34.76 64.27
N LYS A 5 29.12 -34.68 63.54
CA LYS A 5 28.19 -35.83 63.38
C LYS A 5 27.27 -35.68 62.20
N ALA A 6 27.41 -36.58 61.28
CA ALA A 6 26.51 -36.90 60.16
C ALA A 6 25.20 -37.54 60.66
N VAL A 7 24.09 -37.33 60.03
CA VAL A 7 22.91 -38.22 60.07
C VAL A 7 22.22 -38.25 58.68
N ILE A 8 22.00 -39.46 58.28
CA ILE A 8 21.57 -40.08 57.05
C ILE A 8 20.02 -39.88 56.77
N PRO A 9 19.52 -40.17 55.60
CA PRO A 9 18.28 -39.54 55.04
C PRO A 9 17.03 -40.39 55.33
N ARG A 10 15.88 -39.69 55.30
CA ARG A 10 14.58 -40.36 55.25
C ARG A 10 13.93 -40.10 53.88
N VAL A 11 13.87 -41.18 53.12
CA VAL A 11 13.03 -41.32 51.93
C VAL A 11 11.56 -41.13 52.32
N ARG A 12 10.85 -40.23 51.62
CA ARG A 12 9.39 -40.18 51.63
C ARG A 12 8.88 -40.15 50.21
N ALA A 13 8.01 -41.10 49.96
CA ALA A 13 7.37 -41.47 48.71
C ALA A 13 6.73 -40.29 47.96
N ALA A 14 6.99 -40.29 46.67
CA ALA A 14 6.36 -39.44 45.69
C ALA A 14 4.88 -39.81 45.49
N ARG A 15 3.98 -38.86 45.74
CA ARG A 15 2.62 -38.87 45.21
C ARG A 15 2.68 -38.23 43.84
N THR A 16 2.55 -39.01 42.77
CA THR A 16 2.32 -38.60 41.41
C THR A 16 0.94 -37.99 41.27
N SER A 17 0.83 -36.68 41.33
CA SER A 17 -0.34 -36.00 40.80
C SER A 17 -0.12 -35.83 39.31
N LYS A 18 -0.88 -36.53 38.50
CA LYS A 18 -1.02 -36.29 37.07
C LYS A 18 -1.54 -34.85 36.86
N ARG A 19 -0.63 -33.94 36.52
CA ARG A 19 -1.00 -32.68 35.90
C ARG A 19 -1.51 -33.02 34.50
N VAL A 20 -2.80 -32.82 34.28
CA VAL A 20 -3.39 -32.76 32.94
C VAL A 20 -2.85 -31.49 32.33
N ASP A 21 -1.87 -31.62 31.44
CA ASP A 21 -1.45 -30.53 30.56
C ASP A 21 -2.64 -30.17 29.70
N LYS A 22 -3.25 -29.01 30.00
CA LYS A 22 -4.09 -28.31 29.04
C LYS A 22 -3.16 -27.92 27.90
N SER A 23 -3.20 -28.70 26.83
CA SER A 23 -2.65 -28.34 25.54
C SER A 23 -3.26 -27.01 25.15
N SER A 24 -2.45 -25.95 25.15
CA SER A 24 -2.74 -24.72 24.45
C SER A 24 -3.10 -25.04 22.99
N PRO A 25 -4.04 -24.32 22.38
CA PRO A 25 -4.41 -24.59 21.00
C PRO A 25 -3.16 -24.42 20.14
N THR A 26 -2.71 -25.51 19.56
CA THR A 26 -1.64 -25.58 18.56
C THR A 26 -1.96 -24.52 17.50
N SER A 27 -1.09 -23.52 17.40
CA SER A 27 -1.11 -22.58 16.28
C SER A 27 -1.18 -23.43 15.02
N THR A 28 -2.21 -23.21 14.21
CA THR A 28 -2.35 -23.76 12.87
C THR A 28 -1.22 -23.17 12.03
N GLN A 29 -0.02 -23.70 12.19
CA GLN A 29 1.08 -23.42 11.28
C GLN A 29 0.61 -23.88 9.89
N LYS A 30 0.47 -22.91 9.01
CA LYS A 30 -0.06 -23.12 7.66
C LYS A 30 0.78 -24.19 6.99
N PHE A 31 0.15 -25.29 6.54
CA PHE A 31 0.82 -26.46 5.95
C PHE A 31 1.79 -26.10 4.83
N ILE A 32 1.48 -25.06 4.07
CA ILE A 32 2.30 -24.57 2.95
C ILE A 32 3.71 -24.10 3.42
N GLU A 33 3.84 -23.57 4.62
CA GLU A 33 5.13 -23.12 5.16
C GLU A 33 6.07 -24.26 5.57
N ARG A 34 5.53 -25.48 5.69
CA ARG A 34 6.31 -26.70 6.02
C ARG A 34 6.88 -27.39 4.79
N LEU A 35 6.45 -26.98 3.60
CA LEU A 35 6.94 -27.61 2.37
C LEU A 35 8.43 -27.30 2.16
N PRO A 36 9.21 -28.29 1.64
CA PRO A 36 10.57 -28.06 1.20
C PRO A 36 10.65 -26.92 0.18
N THR A 37 11.78 -26.20 0.17
CA THR A 37 12.02 -25.06 -0.71
C THR A 37 11.83 -25.42 -2.18
N ASP A 38 12.30 -26.59 -2.61
CA ASP A 38 12.18 -27.04 -4.00
C ASP A 38 10.72 -27.23 -4.44
N ILE A 39 9.89 -27.74 -3.53
CA ILE A 39 8.45 -27.91 -3.79
C ILE A 39 7.77 -26.54 -3.86
N LEU A 40 8.13 -25.63 -2.95
CA LEU A 40 7.60 -24.25 -2.97
C LEU A 40 8.02 -23.53 -4.25
N ASN A 41 9.28 -23.62 -4.66
CA ASN A 41 9.77 -23.05 -5.92
C ASN A 41 8.99 -23.62 -7.12
N LYS A 42 8.73 -24.93 -7.10
CA LYS A 42 7.93 -25.57 -8.15
C LYS A 42 6.49 -25.05 -8.17
N ILE A 43 5.85 -24.91 -7.00
CA ILE A 43 4.50 -24.33 -6.90
C ILE A 43 4.52 -22.87 -7.39
N LEU A 44 5.45 -22.05 -6.89
CA LEU A 44 5.59 -20.67 -7.30
C LEU A 44 5.89 -20.55 -8.80
N SER A 45 6.53 -21.57 -9.38
CA SER A 45 6.80 -21.60 -10.81
C SER A 45 5.55 -21.68 -11.70
N TYR A 46 4.40 -21.98 -11.19
CA TYR A 46 3.13 -21.99 -11.93
C TYR A 46 2.35 -20.67 -11.80
N LEU A 47 2.75 -19.78 -10.90
CA LEU A 47 2.07 -18.52 -10.68
C LEU A 47 2.46 -17.48 -11.74
N ASP A 48 1.56 -16.57 -12.03
CA ASP A 48 1.85 -15.41 -12.85
C ASP A 48 2.61 -14.33 -12.05
N ALA A 49 3.05 -13.27 -12.72
CA ALA A 49 3.81 -12.20 -12.11
C ALA A 49 3.04 -11.48 -10.98
N SER A 50 1.73 -11.29 -11.16
CA SER A 50 0.87 -10.64 -10.16
C SER A 50 0.75 -11.48 -8.89
N ALA A 51 0.50 -12.78 -9.04
CA ALA A 51 0.40 -13.71 -7.92
C ALA A 51 1.74 -13.90 -7.19
N LEU A 52 2.86 -13.97 -7.92
CA LEU A 52 4.20 -14.03 -7.32
C LEU A 52 4.53 -12.78 -6.53
N PHE A 53 4.23 -11.61 -7.08
CA PHE A 53 4.40 -10.36 -6.38
C PHE A 53 3.60 -10.33 -5.09
N THR A 54 2.33 -10.73 -5.14
CA THR A 54 1.45 -10.84 -3.99
C THR A 54 2.00 -11.76 -2.90
N ILE A 55 2.47 -12.95 -3.29
CA ILE A 55 3.04 -13.93 -2.36
C ILE A 55 4.33 -13.41 -1.73
N SER A 56 5.14 -12.63 -2.44
CA SER A 56 6.37 -12.05 -1.89
C SER A 56 6.13 -11.20 -0.64
N HIS A 57 4.94 -10.66 -0.46
CA HIS A 57 4.57 -9.85 0.70
C HIS A 57 3.95 -10.62 1.87
N VAL A 58 3.71 -11.92 1.73
CA VAL A 58 3.09 -12.74 2.79
C VAL A 58 4.01 -12.89 4.01
N ASN A 59 5.28 -13.19 3.76
CA ASN A 59 6.32 -13.27 4.80
C ASN A 59 7.73 -13.27 4.18
N LYS A 60 8.76 -13.14 5.03
CA LYS A 60 10.17 -13.10 4.61
C LYS A 60 10.60 -14.32 3.78
N ARG A 61 10.09 -15.52 4.10
CA ARG A 61 10.42 -16.75 3.37
C ARG A 61 9.87 -16.72 1.94
N PHE A 62 8.61 -16.33 1.79
CA PHE A 62 8.00 -16.20 0.46
C PHE A 62 8.61 -15.05 -0.34
N TYR A 63 9.00 -13.96 0.33
CA TYR A 63 9.77 -12.90 -0.32
C TYR A 63 11.08 -13.43 -0.92
N GLN A 64 11.85 -14.19 -0.14
CA GLN A 64 13.11 -14.77 -0.61
C GLN A 64 12.90 -15.75 -1.78
N LEU A 65 11.87 -16.60 -1.69
CA LEU A 65 11.53 -17.55 -2.74
C LEU A 65 11.04 -16.87 -4.03
N ALA A 66 10.18 -15.86 -3.89
CA ALA A 66 9.67 -15.11 -5.05
C ALA A 66 10.74 -14.21 -5.69
N SER A 67 11.78 -13.84 -4.93
CA SER A 67 12.95 -13.09 -5.40
C SER A 67 14.08 -13.97 -5.90
N ASP A 68 13.91 -15.29 -5.96
CA ASP A 68 14.88 -16.20 -6.54
C ASP A 68 15.07 -15.87 -8.04
N LYS A 69 16.32 -15.82 -8.49
CA LYS A 69 16.69 -15.51 -9.88
C LYS A 69 15.97 -16.37 -10.94
N ASN A 70 15.49 -17.56 -10.54
CA ASN A 70 14.67 -18.42 -11.39
C ASN A 70 13.22 -17.99 -11.53
N LEU A 71 12.78 -16.99 -10.73
CA LEU A 71 11.43 -16.45 -10.68
C LEU A 71 11.41 -14.95 -11.00
N ASP A 72 12.43 -14.43 -11.67
CA ASP A 72 12.57 -13.01 -12.00
C ASP A 72 11.29 -12.44 -12.62
N ILE A 73 10.66 -11.52 -11.88
CA ILE A 73 9.57 -10.68 -12.37
C ILE A 73 10.20 -9.39 -12.86
N THR A 74 9.98 -9.07 -14.12
CA THR A 74 10.28 -7.76 -14.68
C THR A 74 9.00 -6.99 -14.95
N TRP A 75 9.09 -5.68 -14.88
CA TRP A 75 7.97 -4.79 -15.15
C TRP A 75 8.20 -4.11 -16.50
N GLU A 76 7.22 -4.20 -17.37
CA GLU A 76 7.29 -3.60 -18.70
C GLU A 76 6.14 -2.60 -18.87
N LEU A 77 6.46 -1.44 -19.41
CA LEU A 77 5.47 -0.45 -19.83
C LEU A 77 5.36 -0.44 -21.34
N THR A 78 4.20 -0.80 -21.87
CA THR A 78 3.91 -0.68 -23.28
C THR A 78 3.15 0.62 -23.51
N VAL A 79 3.68 1.43 -24.40
CA VAL A 79 3.08 2.69 -24.83
C VAL A 79 2.60 2.50 -26.29
N SER A 80 1.31 2.67 -26.52
CA SER A 80 0.76 2.64 -27.88
C SER A 80 0.43 4.06 -28.31
N ASP A 81 0.78 4.42 -29.52
CA ASP A 81 0.44 5.70 -30.12
C ASP A 81 -0.90 5.64 -30.88
N LYS A 82 -1.36 6.79 -31.41
CA LYS A 82 -2.58 6.89 -32.20
C LYS A 82 -2.49 6.24 -33.59
N SER A 83 -1.29 5.94 -34.05
CA SER A 83 -1.06 5.23 -35.31
C SER A 83 -1.11 3.70 -35.14
N GLY A 84 -1.17 3.22 -33.90
CA GLY A 84 -1.17 1.81 -33.55
C GLY A 84 0.23 1.21 -33.38
N HIS A 85 1.27 2.04 -33.41
CA HIS A 85 2.64 1.59 -33.08
C HIS A 85 2.76 1.38 -31.55
N GLU A 86 3.42 0.30 -31.16
CA GLU A 86 3.63 -0.07 -29.76
C GLU A 86 5.11 -0.15 -29.44
N ASP A 87 5.53 0.61 -28.43
CA ASP A 87 6.86 0.55 -27.86
C ASP A 87 6.80 -0.01 -26.44
N THR A 88 7.73 -0.89 -26.11
CA THR A 88 7.87 -1.46 -24.78
C THR A 88 9.13 -0.92 -24.11
N LEU A 89 8.95 -0.29 -22.98
CA LEU A 89 9.97 0.40 -22.22
C LEU A 89 10.46 -0.47 -21.06
N GLU A 90 11.75 -0.45 -20.82
CA GLU A 90 12.37 -1.08 -19.65
C GLU A 90 12.23 -0.20 -18.41
N LEU A 91 12.07 -0.83 -17.26
CA LEU A 91 11.92 -0.15 -15.97
C LEU A 91 13.22 0.60 -15.61
N SER A 92 13.11 1.89 -15.30
CA SER A 92 14.25 2.71 -14.87
C SER A 92 14.55 2.55 -13.39
N CYS A 93 13.52 2.53 -12.55
CA CYS A 93 13.66 2.28 -11.11
C CYS A 93 12.39 1.73 -10.48
N SER A 94 12.56 1.01 -9.39
CA SER A 94 11.46 0.53 -8.55
C SER A 94 11.79 0.73 -7.08
N GLN A 95 10.76 1.05 -6.29
CA GLN A 95 10.87 1.17 -4.83
C GLN A 95 9.69 0.46 -4.18
N PHE A 96 10.01 -0.43 -3.23
CA PHE A 96 9.04 -1.22 -2.49
C PHE A 96 8.84 -0.65 -1.10
N PHE A 97 7.58 -0.50 -0.72
CA PHE A 97 7.15 -0.06 0.60
C PHE A 97 6.25 -1.14 1.23
N GLU A 98 5.82 -0.93 2.47
CA GLU A 98 5.05 -1.93 3.24
C GLU A 98 3.73 -2.30 2.56
N THR A 99 3.05 -1.35 1.92
CA THR A 99 1.71 -1.54 1.32
C THR A 99 1.64 -1.18 -0.15
N SER A 100 2.76 -0.74 -0.76
CA SER A 100 2.80 -0.27 -2.15
C SER A 100 4.14 -0.51 -2.82
N VAL A 101 4.14 -0.45 -4.15
CA VAL A 101 5.34 -0.38 -4.97
C VAL A 101 5.23 0.81 -5.92
N THR A 102 6.31 1.57 -6.02
CA THR A 102 6.44 2.64 -7.01
C THR A 102 7.41 2.20 -8.11
N LEU A 103 6.95 2.28 -9.34
CA LEU A 103 7.66 1.90 -10.55
C LEU A 103 7.80 3.14 -11.44
N CYS A 104 8.99 3.43 -11.96
CA CYS A 104 9.25 4.60 -12.77
C CYS A 104 9.98 4.24 -14.06
N TRP A 105 9.48 4.78 -15.16
CA TRP A 105 10.08 4.75 -16.48
C TRP A 105 10.47 6.17 -16.86
N SER A 106 11.73 6.39 -17.15
CA SER A 106 12.24 7.67 -17.65
C SER A 106 12.51 7.56 -19.13
N GLY A 107 12.07 8.57 -19.89
CA GLY A 107 12.25 8.58 -21.34
C GLY A 107 13.66 9.00 -21.74
N GLY A 108 14.45 8.08 -22.23
CA GLY A 108 15.71 8.34 -22.97
C GLY A 108 15.41 8.59 -24.44
N GLY A 109 14.61 9.60 -24.78
CA GLY A 109 14.31 9.95 -26.19
C GLY A 109 13.34 9.01 -26.92
N CYS A 110 12.86 7.95 -26.29
CA CYS A 110 12.01 6.94 -26.91
C CYS A 110 10.52 7.08 -26.56
N LEU A 111 10.15 7.99 -25.64
CA LEU A 111 8.74 8.20 -25.32
C LEU A 111 8.08 9.12 -26.35
N PRO A 112 6.92 8.74 -26.93
CA PRO A 112 6.21 9.60 -27.86
C PRO A 112 5.69 10.85 -27.15
N ASP A 113 5.33 11.86 -27.93
CA ASP A 113 4.67 13.05 -27.41
C ASP A 113 3.38 12.66 -26.67
N TYR A 114 3.13 13.32 -25.56
CA TYR A 114 1.93 13.10 -24.72
C TYR A 114 0.64 13.07 -25.54
N GLN A 115 0.53 13.97 -26.52
CA GLN A 115 -0.65 14.08 -27.39
C GLN A 115 -0.80 12.91 -28.37
N GLN A 116 0.27 12.18 -28.65
CA GLN A 116 0.27 11.04 -29.57
C GLN A 116 -0.04 9.72 -28.86
N ILE A 117 0.13 9.66 -27.54
CA ILE A 117 -0.15 8.45 -26.78
C ILE A 117 -1.65 8.14 -26.81
N SER A 118 -2.00 6.92 -27.16
CA SER A 118 -3.36 6.38 -27.11
C SER A 118 -3.58 5.54 -25.85
N THR A 119 -2.67 4.61 -25.54
CA THR A 119 -2.78 3.76 -24.35
C THR A 119 -1.45 3.55 -23.64
N LEU A 120 -1.54 3.39 -22.32
CA LEU A 120 -0.46 2.90 -21.46
C LEU A 120 -0.84 1.55 -20.88
N GLN A 121 0.01 0.54 -21.02
CA GLN A 121 -0.24 -0.79 -20.50
C GLN A 121 0.94 -1.24 -19.63
N LEU A 122 0.70 -1.40 -18.34
CA LEU A 122 1.67 -1.96 -17.40
C LEU A 122 1.54 -3.48 -17.35
N HIS A 123 2.63 -4.17 -17.60
CA HIS A 123 2.70 -5.62 -17.53
C HIS A 123 3.72 -6.08 -16.50
N GLY A 124 3.33 -7.10 -15.73
CA GLY A 124 4.27 -7.94 -15.02
C GLY A 124 4.71 -9.09 -15.92
N VAL A 125 5.99 -9.22 -16.16
CA VAL A 125 6.55 -10.26 -17.03
C VAL A 125 7.39 -11.21 -16.22
N ARG A 126 7.08 -12.48 -16.33
CA ARG A 126 7.89 -13.53 -15.77
C ARG A 126 8.62 -14.27 -16.88
N ARG A 127 9.94 -14.25 -16.83
CA ARG A 127 10.78 -15.05 -17.71
C ARG A 127 10.78 -16.49 -17.20
N ILE A 128 10.35 -17.43 -18.02
CA ILE A 128 10.43 -18.85 -17.73
C ILE A 128 11.63 -19.38 -18.52
N ALA A 129 12.62 -19.91 -17.80
CA ALA A 129 13.70 -20.65 -18.45
C ALA A 129 13.13 -21.97 -19.00
N LEU A 130 12.63 -21.95 -20.22
CA LEU A 130 12.26 -23.14 -20.95
C LEU A 130 13.43 -23.54 -21.83
N SER A 131 13.96 -24.73 -21.65
CA SER A 131 14.92 -25.36 -22.56
C SER A 131 14.26 -25.76 -23.90
N CYS A 132 13.44 -24.88 -24.45
CA CYS A 132 12.81 -25.11 -25.76
C CYS A 132 13.63 -24.43 -26.84
N PRO A 133 14.33 -25.18 -27.72
CA PRO A 133 15.01 -24.61 -28.86
C PRO A 133 13.98 -23.98 -29.80
N GLY A 134 14.10 -22.68 -30.05
CA GLY A 134 13.26 -21.94 -30.98
C GLY A 134 12.32 -20.86 -30.39
N LEU A 135 12.08 -20.82 -29.09
CA LEU A 135 11.35 -19.72 -28.47
C LEU A 135 12.30 -18.57 -28.08
N LYS A 136 12.25 -17.47 -28.81
CA LYS A 136 12.90 -16.23 -28.41
C LYS A 136 12.05 -15.64 -27.27
N ASN A 137 12.60 -15.60 -26.05
CA ASN A 137 11.99 -15.02 -24.84
C ASN A 137 10.65 -15.68 -24.39
N PRO A 138 10.66 -16.92 -23.93
CA PRO A 138 9.48 -17.49 -23.31
C PRO A 138 9.18 -16.77 -21.97
N GLY A 139 8.10 -16.05 -21.91
CA GLY A 139 7.67 -15.35 -20.71
C GLY A 139 6.15 -15.37 -20.57
N ARG A 140 5.66 -15.41 -19.33
CA ARG A 140 4.24 -15.11 -19.04
C ARG A 140 4.11 -13.62 -18.79
N ARG A 141 3.28 -12.97 -19.57
CA ARG A 141 3.00 -11.53 -19.50
C ARG A 141 1.60 -11.33 -18.94
N SER A 142 1.49 -10.66 -17.79
CA SER A 142 0.23 -10.36 -17.12
C SER A 142 -0.06 -8.88 -17.20
N LEU A 143 -1.22 -8.51 -17.73
CA LEU A 143 -1.68 -7.12 -17.74
C LEU A 143 -2.08 -6.70 -16.32
N ILE A 144 -1.41 -5.70 -15.77
CA ILE A 144 -1.68 -5.17 -14.44
C ILE A 144 -2.57 -3.93 -14.51
N VAL A 145 -2.23 -2.98 -15.40
CA VAL A 145 -2.98 -1.74 -15.60
C VAL A 145 -3.08 -1.45 -17.08
N LYS A 146 -4.26 -1.05 -17.54
CA LYS A 146 -4.47 -0.46 -18.86
C LYS A 146 -5.13 0.90 -18.70
N LEU A 147 -4.50 1.94 -19.22
CA LEU A 147 -4.99 3.31 -19.22
C LEU A 147 -5.23 3.74 -20.67
N ASP A 148 -6.46 4.10 -20.95
CA ASP A 148 -6.82 4.74 -22.21
C ASP A 148 -6.71 6.26 -22.03
N MET A 149 -5.78 6.87 -22.77
CA MET A 149 -5.53 8.31 -22.69
C MET A 149 -6.69 9.16 -23.24
N GLN A 150 -7.50 8.58 -24.11
CA GLN A 150 -8.68 9.27 -24.67
C GLN A 150 -9.86 9.29 -23.69
N ALA A 151 -9.92 8.31 -22.79
CA ALA A 151 -10.96 8.21 -21.75
C ALA A 151 -10.67 9.10 -20.53
N LEU A 152 -9.51 9.75 -20.48
CA LEU A 152 -9.16 10.64 -19.37
C LEU A 152 -10.06 11.89 -19.35
N PRO A 153 -10.41 12.38 -18.14
CA PRO A 153 -11.11 13.64 -18.00
C PRO A 153 -10.36 14.78 -18.69
N LYS A 154 -11.08 15.72 -19.31
CA LYS A 154 -10.46 16.88 -19.99
C LYS A 154 -9.66 17.80 -19.04
N GLY A 155 -9.78 17.65 -17.74
CA GLY A 155 -9.07 18.40 -16.70
C GLY A 155 -8.19 17.50 -15.84
N VAL A 156 -7.09 16.99 -16.42
CA VAL A 156 -6.11 16.22 -15.65
C VAL A 156 -5.47 17.12 -14.59
N GLN A 157 -5.45 16.68 -13.35
CA GLN A 157 -4.89 17.43 -12.22
C GLN A 157 -3.36 17.58 -12.38
N VAL A 158 -2.88 18.82 -12.25
CA VAL A 158 -1.44 19.11 -12.18
C VAL A 158 -0.99 19.04 -10.72
N ILE A 159 0.10 18.33 -10.45
CA ILE A 159 0.66 18.13 -9.12
C ILE A 159 1.80 19.13 -8.92
N GLY A 160 1.63 20.02 -7.93
CA GLY A 160 2.66 20.94 -7.49
C GLY A 160 3.22 21.84 -8.59
N GLN A 161 4.39 22.41 -8.33
CA GLN A 161 5.12 23.24 -9.28
C GLN A 161 6.57 22.74 -9.40
N ASP A 162 6.98 22.48 -10.64
CA ASP A 162 8.37 22.19 -11.00
C ASP A 162 8.77 23.07 -12.18
N ARG A 163 10.06 23.45 -12.27
CA ARG A 163 10.54 24.37 -13.32
C ARG A 163 10.65 23.71 -14.69
N LEU A 164 11.05 22.44 -14.72
CA LEU A 164 11.38 21.71 -15.94
C LEU A 164 10.23 20.88 -16.44
N VAL A 165 9.44 20.32 -15.52
CA VAL A 165 8.43 19.31 -15.81
C VAL A 165 7.06 19.74 -15.29
N GLU A 166 6.03 19.53 -16.08
CA GLU A 166 4.64 19.58 -15.64
C GLU A 166 4.22 18.18 -15.24
N ILE A 167 3.88 17.98 -13.97
CA ILE A 167 3.52 16.68 -13.42
C ILE A 167 2.00 16.55 -13.42
N LYS A 168 1.48 15.56 -14.15
CA LYS A 168 0.05 15.28 -14.29
C LYS A 168 -0.34 14.00 -13.56
N LEU A 169 -1.40 14.07 -12.77
CA LEU A 169 -2.06 12.91 -12.19
C LEU A 169 -3.11 12.39 -13.19
N LEU A 170 -2.80 11.30 -13.88
CA LEU A 170 -3.70 10.73 -14.89
C LEU A 170 -4.85 9.95 -14.24
N GLN A 171 -4.53 9.15 -13.25
CA GLN A 171 -5.46 8.40 -12.38
C GLN A 171 -4.81 8.19 -11.00
N PRO A 172 -5.54 7.82 -9.95
CA PRO A 172 -4.95 7.47 -8.68
C PRO A 172 -3.79 6.47 -8.85
N GLY A 173 -2.61 6.86 -8.40
CA GLY A 173 -1.38 6.06 -8.54
C GLY A 173 -0.67 6.14 -9.88
N ILE A 174 -1.14 6.92 -10.88
CA ILE A 174 -0.47 7.06 -12.17
C ILE A 174 -0.12 8.51 -12.44
N ILE A 175 1.16 8.80 -12.48
CA ILE A 175 1.71 10.14 -12.67
C ILE A 175 2.53 10.17 -13.95
N MET A 176 2.41 11.24 -14.72
CA MET A 176 3.21 11.49 -15.90
C MET A 176 3.86 12.87 -15.82
N GLY A 177 5.16 12.93 -16.04
CA GLY A 177 5.91 14.18 -16.20
C GLY A 177 6.08 14.53 -17.67
N ILE A 178 5.76 15.77 -18.02
CA ILE A 178 5.86 16.29 -19.40
C ILE A 178 6.80 17.49 -19.39
N TRP A 179 7.75 17.56 -20.31
CA TRP A 179 8.68 18.68 -20.41
C TRP A 179 7.94 19.97 -20.70
N ARG A 180 8.22 21.02 -19.92
CA ARG A 180 7.64 22.36 -20.15
C ARG A 180 8.14 22.93 -21.46
N GLY A 181 7.22 23.48 -22.24
CA GLY A 181 7.53 24.02 -23.56
C GLY A 181 7.71 22.98 -24.66
N GLN A 182 7.56 21.70 -24.33
CA GLN A 182 7.59 20.58 -25.27
C GLN A 182 6.41 19.66 -24.94
N CYS A 183 5.97 18.86 -25.90
CA CYS A 183 4.92 17.85 -25.63
C CYS A 183 5.51 16.47 -25.26
N SER A 184 6.81 16.36 -25.17
CA SER A 184 7.50 15.10 -24.91
C SER A 184 7.38 14.67 -23.44
N VAL A 185 7.24 13.37 -23.22
CA VAL A 185 7.13 12.77 -21.87
C VAL A 185 8.53 12.63 -21.26
N ALA A 186 8.69 13.15 -20.04
CA ALA A 186 9.92 13.04 -19.27
C ALA A 186 10.00 11.72 -18.50
N PHE A 187 8.93 11.33 -17.84
CA PHE A 187 8.82 10.08 -17.11
C PHE A 187 7.35 9.66 -16.92
N VAL A 188 7.16 8.39 -16.66
CA VAL A 188 5.87 7.81 -16.20
C VAL A 188 6.11 7.05 -14.91
N MET A 189 5.27 7.28 -13.91
CA MET A 189 5.36 6.63 -12.60
C MET A 189 4.04 5.96 -12.25
N PHE A 190 4.12 4.70 -11.84
CA PHE A 190 3.01 3.94 -11.30
C PHE A 190 3.26 3.65 -9.83
N THR A 191 2.29 3.95 -8.98
CA THR A 191 2.26 3.52 -7.59
C THR A 191 1.13 2.52 -7.42
N LEU A 192 1.48 1.25 -7.20
CA LEU A 192 0.53 0.16 -7.10
C LEU A 192 0.33 -0.20 -5.63
N HIS A 193 -0.92 -0.22 -5.19
CA HIS A 193 -1.26 -0.69 -3.85
C HIS A 193 -1.32 -2.23 -3.83
N LEU A 194 -0.60 -2.86 -2.90
CA LEU A 194 -0.41 -4.31 -2.88
C LEU A 194 -1.71 -5.08 -2.67
N HIS A 195 -2.58 -4.61 -1.77
CA HIS A 195 -3.87 -5.26 -1.54
C HIS A 195 -4.80 -5.21 -2.76
N ARG A 196 -4.76 -4.13 -3.54
CA ARG A 196 -5.53 -4.06 -4.80
C ARG A 196 -5.02 -5.03 -5.87
N LEU A 197 -3.71 -5.30 -5.90
CA LEU A 197 -3.14 -6.33 -6.78
C LEU A 197 -3.59 -7.72 -6.34
N LEU A 198 -3.66 -7.96 -5.02
CA LEU A 198 -4.15 -9.20 -4.44
C LEU A 198 -5.63 -9.44 -4.80
N GLU A 199 -6.49 -8.45 -4.61
CA GLU A 199 -7.91 -8.55 -4.96
C GLU A 199 -8.10 -8.95 -6.43
N ARG A 200 -7.35 -8.33 -7.35
CA ARG A 200 -7.42 -8.69 -8.77
C ARG A 200 -6.96 -10.12 -9.06
N SER A 201 -5.96 -10.62 -8.34
CA SER A 201 -5.47 -12.00 -8.53
C SER A 201 -6.44 -13.06 -8.02
N ILE A 202 -7.28 -12.69 -7.03
CA ILE A 202 -8.29 -13.59 -6.42
C ILE A 202 -9.59 -13.62 -7.23
N GLN A 203 -9.88 -12.62 -8.07
CA GLN A 203 -11.15 -12.53 -8.81
C GLN A 203 -11.44 -13.71 -9.74
N GLY A 204 -10.52 -14.66 -9.88
CA GLY A 204 -10.71 -15.83 -10.72
C GLY A 204 -10.63 -15.50 -12.21
N SER A 205 -11.07 -16.44 -13.04
CA SER A 205 -11.16 -16.26 -14.49
C SER A 205 -12.56 -15.79 -14.90
N ILE A 206 -12.69 -15.26 -16.11
CA ILE A 206 -14.01 -14.90 -16.70
C ILE A 206 -14.95 -16.11 -16.72
N VAL A 207 -14.41 -17.33 -16.84
CA VAL A 207 -15.18 -18.59 -16.88
C VAL A 207 -15.55 -19.09 -15.48
N CYS A 208 -14.73 -18.78 -14.47
CA CYS A 208 -14.96 -19.16 -13.09
C CYS A 208 -14.57 -17.99 -12.17
N PRO A 209 -15.45 -16.98 -12.05
CA PRO A 209 -15.21 -15.85 -11.16
C PRO A 209 -15.21 -16.34 -9.71
N TYR A 210 -14.28 -15.82 -8.93
CA TYR A 210 -14.30 -16.03 -7.49
C TYR A 210 -15.49 -15.28 -6.89
N ILE A 211 -16.35 -15.99 -6.20
CA ILE A 211 -17.44 -15.42 -5.41
C ILE A 211 -17.00 -15.50 -3.95
N GLU A 212 -16.78 -14.34 -3.34
CA GLU A 212 -16.46 -14.30 -1.90
C GLU A 212 -17.65 -14.87 -1.11
N PRO A 213 -17.41 -15.82 -0.19
CA PRO A 213 -18.48 -16.32 0.66
C PRO A 213 -19.06 -15.17 1.48
N MET A 214 -20.38 -14.99 1.43
CA MET A 214 -21.05 -14.01 2.29
C MET A 214 -20.82 -14.39 3.76
N VAL A 215 -20.07 -13.60 4.48
CA VAL A 215 -19.99 -13.70 5.94
C VAL A 215 -21.33 -13.24 6.46
N LYS A 216 -22.09 -14.14 7.08
CA LYS A 216 -23.34 -13.77 7.74
C LYS A 216 -23.03 -12.79 8.85
N SER A 217 -23.67 -11.63 8.79
CA SER A 217 -23.70 -10.67 9.88
C SER A 217 -24.04 -11.37 11.21
N PRO A 218 -23.37 -11.08 12.32
CA PRO A 218 -23.85 -11.50 13.64
C PRO A 218 -25.30 -11.04 13.81
N PHE A 219 -26.11 -11.77 14.60
CA PHE A 219 -27.49 -11.41 14.84
C PHE A 219 -27.60 -9.94 15.29
N ASP A 220 -28.53 -9.20 14.70
CA ASP A 220 -28.69 -7.75 14.87
C ASP A 220 -28.84 -7.28 16.34
N ASP A 221 -29.30 -8.16 17.21
CA ASP A 221 -29.55 -7.85 18.61
C ASP A 221 -28.28 -7.84 19.50
N ILE A 222 -27.16 -8.35 19.00
CA ILE A 222 -25.94 -8.54 19.80
C ILE A 222 -25.01 -7.33 19.73
N ASP A 223 -24.92 -6.66 18.57
CA ASP A 223 -24.00 -5.55 18.36
C ASP A 223 -24.65 -4.45 17.49
N PRO A 224 -25.25 -3.44 18.12
CA PRO A 224 -25.88 -2.33 17.40
C PRO A 224 -24.86 -1.44 16.65
N GLU A 225 -23.58 -1.52 16.98
CA GLU A 225 -22.48 -0.74 16.35
C GLU A 225 -21.61 -1.62 15.41
N TYR A 226 -22.13 -2.79 15.01
CA TYR A 226 -21.43 -3.69 14.09
C TYR A 226 -21.09 -3.00 12.77
N GLY A 227 -19.79 -3.00 12.42
CA GLY A 227 -19.27 -2.29 11.25
C GLY A 227 -18.85 -0.85 11.53
N LEU A 228 -18.97 -0.36 12.78
CA LEU A 228 -18.46 0.94 13.20
C LEU A 228 -17.21 0.84 14.07
N HIS A 229 -16.73 -0.35 14.41
CA HIS A 229 -15.56 -0.57 15.27
C HIS A 229 -14.62 -1.64 14.73
N GLY A 230 -13.50 -1.84 15.44
CA GLY A 230 -12.52 -2.90 15.11
C GLY A 230 -11.65 -2.60 13.90
N TYR A 231 -11.71 -1.40 13.33
CA TYR A 231 -10.90 -1.05 12.18
C TYR A 231 -9.41 -0.95 12.51
N GLN A 232 -8.58 -1.33 11.52
CA GLN A 232 -7.14 -1.18 11.58
C GLN A 232 -6.69 -0.32 10.40
N LEU A 233 -5.89 0.70 10.68
CA LEU A 233 -5.35 1.62 9.70
C LEU A 233 -3.83 1.45 9.60
N HIS A 234 -3.34 1.23 8.41
CA HIS A 234 -1.93 1.32 8.07
C HIS A 234 -1.75 2.50 7.11
N ILE A 235 -0.82 3.37 7.41
CA ILE A 235 -0.52 4.53 6.57
C ILE A 235 0.98 4.70 6.42
N THR A 236 1.42 4.99 5.19
CA THR A 236 2.80 5.29 4.86
C THR A 236 2.83 6.55 4.00
N LEU A 237 3.63 7.55 4.40
CA LEU A 237 3.98 8.70 3.57
C LEU A 237 5.38 8.50 3.03
N HIS A 238 5.52 8.54 1.70
CA HIS A 238 6.78 8.27 1.03
C HIS A 238 6.90 9.04 -0.29
N ASN A 239 8.07 9.02 -0.89
CA ASN A 239 8.24 9.33 -2.31
C ASN A 239 8.75 8.08 -3.05
N ASN A 240 9.31 8.24 -4.23
CA ASN A 240 9.87 7.15 -5.01
C ASN A 240 11.29 6.71 -4.54
N VAL A 241 11.83 7.30 -3.49
CA VAL A 241 13.20 7.03 -3.00
C VAL A 241 13.19 6.63 -1.52
N CYS A 242 12.43 7.35 -0.68
CA CYS A 242 12.45 7.16 0.76
C CYS A 242 11.06 7.21 1.39
N LYS A 243 10.98 6.72 2.60
CA LYS A 243 9.81 6.74 3.46
C LYS A 243 9.95 7.87 4.49
N PHE A 244 8.96 8.75 4.58
CA PHE A 244 8.91 9.82 5.57
C PHE A 244 8.34 9.35 6.90
N MET A 245 7.28 8.54 6.84
CA MET A 245 6.69 7.89 8.00
C MET A 245 5.95 6.62 7.61
N SER A 246 5.79 5.72 8.59
CA SER A 246 4.86 4.60 8.54
C SER A 246 4.27 4.41 9.94
N ALA A 247 2.96 4.23 10.00
CA ALA A 247 2.25 4.02 11.26
C ALA A 247 1.10 3.03 11.09
N SER A 248 0.79 2.34 12.18
CA SER A 248 -0.32 1.40 12.26
C SER A 248 -1.16 1.70 13.50
N PHE A 249 -2.46 1.77 13.31
CA PHE A 249 -3.43 2.04 14.36
C PHE A 249 -4.45 0.91 14.37
N SER A 250 -4.80 0.43 15.56
CA SER A 250 -5.76 -0.64 15.73
C SER A 250 -6.94 -0.18 16.60
N GLN A 251 -8.02 -0.95 16.57
CA GLN A 251 -9.22 -0.70 17.36
C GLN A 251 -9.85 0.68 17.11
N LEU A 252 -9.75 1.17 15.86
CA LEU A 252 -10.43 2.40 15.49
C LEU A 252 -11.95 2.15 15.46
N PHE A 253 -12.71 3.12 15.93
CA PHE A 253 -14.15 3.05 16.00
C PHE A 253 -14.81 4.41 15.78
N CYS A 254 -16.08 4.38 15.41
CA CYS A 254 -16.99 5.52 15.37
C CYS A 254 -18.25 5.14 16.17
N ARG A 255 -18.73 6.02 17.04
CA ARG A 255 -20.01 5.80 17.70
C ARG A 255 -21.16 6.12 16.74
N ARG A 256 -22.26 5.40 16.86
CA ARG A 256 -23.43 5.60 16.00
C ARG A 256 -23.97 7.03 16.04
N ASP A 257 -23.93 7.69 17.19
CA ASP A 257 -24.33 9.08 17.37
C ASP A 257 -23.37 10.11 16.74
N GLN A 258 -22.18 9.66 16.36
CA GLN A 258 -21.14 10.46 15.68
C GLN A 258 -21.16 10.31 14.15
N VAL A 259 -21.98 9.41 13.62
CA VAL A 259 -22.18 9.30 12.16
C VAL A 259 -22.95 10.54 11.70
N ARG A 260 -22.31 11.40 10.92
CA ARG A 260 -22.89 12.67 10.44
C ARG A 260 -22.60 12.86 8.96
N ASP A 261 -23.51 13.52 8.27
CA ASP A 261 -23.38 13.87 6.86
C ASP A 261 -23.06 12.66 5.96
N GLY A 262 -23.53 11.47 6.33
CA GLY A 262 -23.25 10.25 5.61
C GLY A 262 -21.80 9.76 5.72
N LEU A 263 -21.07 10.16 6.77
CA LEU A 263 -19.67 9.80 7.01
C LEU A 263 -19.48 9.12 8.38
N VAL A 264 -18.70 8.06 8.37
CA VAL A 264 -18.16 7.38 9.56
C VAL A 264 -16.76 7.92 9.82
N GLN A 265 -16.56 8.55 10.97
CA GLN A 265 -15.28 9.16 11.33
C GLN A 265 -14.43 8.22 12.18
N LEU A 266 -13.23 7.91 11.71
CA LEU A 266 -12.22 7.11 12.41
C LEU A 266 -11.02 8.00 12.74
N THR A 267 -10.81 8.29 14.02
CA THR A 267 -9.71 9.14 14.47
C THR A 267 -8.52 8.28 14.88
N ALA A 268 -7.44 8.33 14.12
CA ALA A 268 -6.20 7.58 14.39
C ALA A 268 -5.23 8.39 15.27
N ILE A 269 -5.10 9.69 15.01
CA ILE A 269 -4.30 10.62 15.82
C ILE A 269 -5.21 11.79 16.20
N SER A 270 -5.38 12.01 17.51
CA SER A 270 -6.11 13.16 18.03
C SER A 270 -5.16 14.31 18.33
N MET A 271 -5.55 15.54 17.95
CA MET A 271 -4.80 16.75 18.28
C MET A 271 -4.60 16.95 19.80
N THR A 272 -5.49 16.43 20.62
CA THR A 272 -5.43 16.55 22.08
C THR A 272 -4.56 15.49 22.74
N ASN A 273 -4.11 14.48 22.00
CA ASN A 273 -3.28 13.40 22.54
C ASN A 273 -1.85 13.45 22.01
N LEU A 274 -1.03 14.24 22.70
CA LEU A 274 0.38 14.47 22.33
C LEU A 274 1.21 13.19 22.18
N SER A 275 0.86 12.12 22.91
CA SER A 275 1.59 10.85 22.84
C SER A 275 1.42 10.10 21.51
N GLN A 276 0.42 10.44 20.74
CA GLN A 276 0.16 9.88 19.41
C GLN A 276 0.86 10.64 18.29
N HIS A 277 1.34 11.86 18.58
CA HIS A 277 1.95 12.71 17.57
C HIS A 277 3.24 12.07 17.02
N THR A 278 3.34 12.00 15.70
CA THR A 278 4.37 11.22 15.03
C THR A 278 5.29 12.15 14.20
N PRO A 279 6.60 12.19 14.50
CA PRO A 279 7.53 12.96 13.69
C PRO A 279 7.75 12.28 12.31
N LEU A 280 7.94 13.11 11.27
CA LEU A 280 8.29 12.69 9.94
C LEU A 280 9.78 12.86 9.70
N THR A 281 10.37 11.98 8.92
CA THR A 281 11.81 12.03 8.61
C THR A 281 12.04 12.80 7.31
N GLY A 282 12.86 13.85 7.37
CA GLY A 282 13.26 14.63 6.20
C GLY A 282 12.18 15.58 5.67
N ASN A 283 12.50 16.26 4.58
CA ASN A 283 11.59 17.19 3.91
C ASN A 283 10.62 16.43 3.02
N ILE A 284 9.34 16.78 3.07
CA ILE A 284 8.31 16.16 2.26
C ILE A 284 8.40 16.68 0.83
N THR A 285 8.91 15.84 -0.05
CA THR A 285 9.08 16.15 -1.48
C THR A 285 8.76 14.94 -2.34
N LEU A 286 8.12 15.16 -3.48
CA LEU A 286 7.97 14.15 -4.52
C LEU A 286 9.10 14.31 -5.52
N THR A 287 10.05 13.38 -5.54
CA THR A 287 11.21 13.43 -6.42
C THR A 287 10.88 12.83 -7.78
N TRP A 288 11.52 13.34 -8.82
CA TRP A 288 11.52 12.75 -10.15
C TRP A 288 12.92 12.73 -10.73
N ARG A 289 13.19 11.75 -11.59
CA ARG A 289 14.48 11.60 -12.24
C ARG A 289 14.29 11.08 -13.66
N CYS A 290 15.03 11.68 -14.59
CA CYS A 290 15.12 11.19 -15.95
C CYS A 290 16.56 11.45 -16.47
N GLU A 291 17.22 10.41 -16.98
CA GLU A 291 18.62 10.44 -17.46
C GLU A 291 19.57 11.24 -16.54
N ALA A 292 20.08 12.38 -17.02
CA ALA A 292 20.98 13.24 -16.28
C ALA A 292 20.26 14.31 -15.43
N LEU A 293 18.95 14.43 -15.55
CA LEU A 293 18.16 15.45 -14.86
C LEU A 293 17.34 14.85 -13.73
N GLN A 294 17.26 15.62 -12.67
CA GLN A 294 16.40 15.29 -11.52
C GLN A 294 15.80 16.58 -10.95
N GLY A 295 14.64 16.44 -10.34
CA GLY A 295 13.96 17.52 -9.67
C GLY A 295 13.08 17.00 -8.54
N SER A 296 12.47 17.94 -7.83
CA SER A 296 11.53 17.61 -6.76
C SER A 296 10.42 18.64 -6.70
N VAL A 297 9.21 18.15 -6.38
CA VAL A 297 8.06 18.98 -6.02
C VAL A 297 7.99 19.04 -4.51
N GLU A 298 8.13 20.25 -3.97
CA GLU A 298 8.04 20.49 -2.53
C GLU A 298 6.59 20.34 -2.04
N ASN A 299 6.44 20.01 -0.77
CA ASN A 299 5.15 19.86 -0.10
C ASN A 299 4.22 18.84 -0.79
N CYS A 300 4.80 17.83 -1.42
CA CYS A 300 4.07 16.75 -2.07
C CYS A 300 4.72 15.41 -1.74
N CYS A 301 3.89 14.40 -1.49
CA CYS A 301 4.36 13.03 -1.28
C CYS A 301 3.32 12.03 -1.76
N ILE A 302 3.66 10.75 -1.74
CA ILE A 302 2.72 9.66 -1.99
C ILE A 302 2.19 9.18 -0.64
N MET A 303 0.86 9.13 -0.51
CA MET A 303 0.18 8.51 0.61
C MET A 303 -0.26 7.12 0.18
N SER A 304 0.18 6.10 0.92
CA SER A 304 -0.32 4.73 0.81
C SER A 304 -1.07 4.39 2.10
N LEU A 305 -2.37 4.15 1.98
CA LEU A 305 -3.27 3.90 3.09
C LEU A 305 -4.00 2.58 2.88
N THR A 306 -4.04 1.77 3.92
CA THR A 306 -4.82 0.53 3.99
C THR A 306 -5.70 0.59 5.24
N LEU A 307 -7.00 0.62 5.04
CA LEU A 307 -7.98 0.44 6.11
C LEU A 307 -8.48 -1.00 6.03
N LEU A 308 -8.31 -1.74 7.11
CA LEU A 308 -8.83 -3.10 7.29
C LEU A 308 -10.06 -3.06 8.19
N ASP A 309 -11.00 -3.95 7.95
CA ASP A 309 -12.15 -4.19 8.81
C ASP A 309 -11.77 -5.00 10.07
N GLU A 310 -12.74 -5.28 10.94
CA GLU A 310 -12.54 -6.08 12.16
C GLU A 310 -12.04 -7.52 11.89
N PHE A 311 -12.30 -8.05 10.69
CA PHE A 311 -11.82 -9.37 10.24
C PHE A 311 -10.44 -9.30 9.56
N ARG A 312 -9.79 -8.12 9.57
CA ARG A 312 -8.52 -7.82 8.88
C ARG A 312 -8.60 -7.97 7.37
N LYS A 313 -9.77 -7.80 6.78
CA LYS A 313 -9.93 -7.74 5.34
C LYS A 313 -9.73 -6.32 4.84
N PRO A 314 -9.11 -6.13 3.66
CA PRO A 314 -8.98 -4.82 3.06
C PRO A 314 -10.35 -4.18 2.81
N PHE A 315 -10.59 -3.05 3.45
CA PHE A 315 -11.84 -2.31 3.34
C PHE A 315 -11.70 -1.09 2.42
N TRP A 316 -10.62 -0.32 2.59
CA TRP A 316 -10.29 0.81 1.72
C TRP A 316 -8.79 0.93 1.54
N CYS A 317 -8.32 0.92 0.28
CA CYS A 317 -6.91 0.93 -0.06
C CYS A 317 -6.61 2.02 -1.07
N ILE A 318 -5.64 2.88 -0.77
CA ILE A 318 -5.27 4.02 -1.60
C ILE A 318 -3.74 4.06 -1.73
N SER A 319 -3.26 4.42 -2.92
CA SER A 319 -1.89 4.90 -3.13
C SER A 319 -1.95 6.03 -4.15
N CYS A 320 -1.70 7.25 -3.70
CA CYS A 320 -1.82 8.43 -4.54
C CYS A 320 -0.91 9.57 -4.05
N PRO A 321 -0.51 10.49 -4.94
CA PRO A 321 0.13 11.72 -4.53
C PRO A 321 -0.84 12.61 -3.77
N VAL A 322 -0.32 13.27 -2.73
CA VAL A 322 -1.03 14.26 -1.91
C VAL A 322 -0.14 15.47 -1.71
N SER A 323 -0.75 16.66 -1.67
CA SER A 323 -0.05 17.91 -1.43
C SER A 323 -0.38 18.45 -0.06
N MET A 324 0.61 19.11 0.57
CA MET A 324 0.42 19.86 1.80
C MET A 324 0.10 21.30 1.48
N GLU A 325 -0.90 21.83 2.12
CA GLU A 325 -1.32 23.24 2.03
C GLU A 325 -1.08 23.94 3.35
N LEU A 326 -0.44 25.13 3.30
CA LEU A 326 -0.23 25.96 4.47
C LEU A 326 -1.59 26.47 4.98
N GLN A 327 -1.88 26.23 6.24
CA GLN A 327 -3.08 26.70 6.93
C GLN A 327 -2.88 28.11 7.48
N LYS A 328 -3.58 29.10 6.93
CA LYS A 328 -3.44 30.53 7.31
C LYS A 328 -3.95 30.89 8.72
N SER A 329 -4.64 29.99 9.40
CA SER A 329 -5.10 30.20 10.78
C SER A 329 -5.32 28.88 11.50
N ALA A 330 -4.36 28.53 12.34
CA ALA A 330 -4.60 27.59 13.43
C ALA A 330 -3.62 27.92 14.55
N LEU A 331 -4.00 28.78 15.43
CA LEU A 331 -3.34 28.87 16.73
C LEU A 331 -3.64 27.56 17.46
N SER A 332 -2.70 26.65 17.46
CA SER A 332 -2.67 25.56 18.44
C SER A 332 -1.85 26.07 19.61
N TYR A 333 -2.39 25.97 20.83
CA TYR A 333 -1.66 26.33 22.02
C TYR A 333 -0.46 25.43 22.32
N ASP A 334 -0.39 24.27 21.63
CA ASP A 334 0.62 23.23 21.89
C ASP A 334 1.80 23.29 20.94
N TYR A 335 1.69 24.01 19.81
CA TYR A 335 2.75 24.09 18.79
C TYR A 335 2.81 25.47 18.16
N ASP A 336 4.01 26.09 18.21
CA ASP A 336 4.26 27.43 17.65
C ASP A 336 4.63 27.41 16.15
N GLY A 337 4.71 26.23 15.54
CA GLY A 337 5.14 26.06 14.15
C GLY A 337 4.06 26.34 13.11
N GLU A 338 4.46 26.35 11.84
CA GLU A 338 3.54 26.49 10.72
C GLU A 338 2.70 25.23 10.57
N HIS A 339 1.38 25.41 10.48
CA HIS A 339 0.43 24.33 10.33
C HIS A 339 0.15 24.04 8.86
N HIS A 340 0.21 22.76 8.48
CA HIS A 340 -0.07 22.29 7.14
C HIS A 340 -1.21 21.27 7.16
N LEU A 341 -2.01 21.27 6.11
CA LEU A 341 -3.11 20.33 5.91
C LEU A 341 -2.82 19.46 4.68
N ILE A 342 -2.97 18.16 4.83
CA ILE A 342 -3.14 17.23 3.72
C ILE A 342 -4.59 16.80 3.70
N HIS A 343 -5.25 17.00 2.58
CA HIS A 343 -6.63 16.57 2.35
C HIS A 343 -6.70 15.71 1.09
N TYR A 344 -7.17 14.49 1.26
CA TYR A 344 -7.49 13.57 0.16
C TYR A 344 -8.96 13.22 0.22
N GLN A 345 -9.60 13.09 -0.95
CA GLN A 345 -10.98 12.67 -1.08
C GLN A 345 -11.18 11.87 -2.37
N ASP A 346 -11.93 10.79 -2.29
CA ASP A 346 -12.42 10.02 -3.43
C ASP A 346 -13.91 9.65 -3.25
N SER A 347 -14.41 8.76 -4.09
CA SER A 347 -15.80 8.28 -4.00
C SER A 347 -16.08 7.37 -2.80
N GLU A 348 -15.07 6.93 -2.06
CA GLU A 348 -15.20 5.99 -0.93
C GLU A 348 -15.00 6.66 0.42
N GLY A 349 -14.34 7.83 0.44
CA GLY A 349 -14.10 8.55 1.69
C GLY A 349 -13.14 9.72 1.57
N GLN A 350 -12.66 10.17 2.73
CA GLN A 350 -11.74 11.30 2.87
C GLN A 350 -10.67 10.98 3.90
N VAL A 351 -9.48 11.54 3.71
CA VAL A 351 -8.38 11.51 4.69
C VAL A 351 -7.95 12.93 4.98
N LYS A 352 -7.93 13.30 6.25
CA LYS A 352 -7.45 14.62 6.70
C LYS A 352 -6.28 14.43 7.65
N MET A 353 -5.15 15.06 7.33
CA MET A 353 -3.96 15.06 8.17
C MET A 353 -3.55 16.50 8.46
N LYS A 354 -3.23 16.79 9.72
CA LYS A 354 -2.62 18.06 10.12
C LYS A 354 -1.19 17.81 10.53
N LEU A 355 -0.29 18.60 9.96
CA LEU A 355 1.14 18.56 10.26
C LEU A 355 1.57 19.93 10.78
N VAL A 356 2.56 19.93 11.64
CA VAL A 356 3.21 21.15 12.13
C VAL A 356 4.68 21.09 11.78
N TRP A 357 5.22 22.17 11.22
CA TRP A 357 6.64 22.32 11.00
C TRP A 357 7.31 22.79 12.29
N MET A 358 8.28 22.03 12.78
CA MET A 358 9.03 22.32 13.98
C MET A 358 10.38 22.94 13.61
N ASP A 359 10.51 24.26 13.76
CA ASP A 359 11.70 25.00 13.33
C ASP A 359 12.97 24.56 14.03
N GLU A 360 12.91 24.26 15.31
CA GLU A 360 14.07 23.82 16.09
C GLU A 360 14.57 22.45 15.65
N GLN A 361 13.65 21.49 15.39
CA GLN A 361 13.96 20.12 15.00
C GLN A 361 14.12 19.96 13.49
N LYS A 362 13.74 20.99 12.71
CA LYS A 362 13.73 20.96 11.23
C LYS A 362 13.00 19.73 10.66
N GLN A 363 11.84 19.46 11.23
CA GLN A 363 11.00 18.31 10.82
C GLN A 363 9.51 18.62 10.95
N PHE A 364 8.70 17.89 10.19
CA PHE A 364 7.26 17.88 10.37
C PHE A 364 6.86 16.91 11.47
N VAL A 365 5.79 17.26 12.20
CA VAL A 365 5.12 16.37 13.15
C VAL A 365 3.66 16.22 12.73
N LEU A 366 3.19 14.98 12.54
CA LEU A 366 1.80 14.67 12.30
C LEU A 366 1.03 14.73 13.62
N VAL A 367 0.17 15.74 13.76
CA VAL A 367 -0.57 16.03 15.00
C VAL A 367 -2.04 15.61 14.93
N SER A 368 -2.56 15.32 13.74
CA SER A 368 -3.91 14.80 13.58
C SER A 368 -4.00 13.91 12.33
N LEU A 369 -4.67 12.79 12.47
CA LEU A 369 -5.02 11.88 11.38
C LEU A 369 -6.43 11.37 11.56
N VAL A 370 -7.31 11.75 10.65
CA VAL A 370 -8.72 11.36 10.66
C VAL A 370 -9.09 10.80 9.30
N VAL A 371 -9.70 9.64 9.32
CA VAL A 371 -10.22 8.95 8.13
C VAL A 371 -11.75 8.99 8.18
N TYR A 372 -12.37 9.40 7.10
CA TYR A 372 -13.81 9.42 6.94
C TYR A 372 -14.20 8.43 5.85
N VAL A 373 -15.11 7.52 6.15
CA VAL A 373 -15.66 6.55 5.19
C VAL A 373 -17.12 6.85 4.94
N ILE A 374 -17.57 6.78 3.69
CA ILE A 374 -18.99 7.00 3.38
C ILE A 374 -19.85 5.87 3.97
N THR A 375 -20.98 6.22 4.58
CA THR A 375 -21.91 5.26 5.20
C THR A 375 -22.42 4.24 4.18
N CYS A 376 -22.65 4.64 2.95
CA CYS A 376 -23.08 3.73 1.89
C CYS A 376 -22.11 2.54 1.69
N LYS A 377 -20.78 2.78 1.78
CA LYS A 377 -19.77 1.71 1.71
C LYS A 377 -19.84 0.81 2.95
N VAL A 378 -19.94 1.39 4.14
CA VAL A 378 -20.07 0.64 5.40
C VAL A 378 -21.34 -0.21 5.38
N ASN A 379 -22.47 0.39 5.02
CA ASN A 379 -23.76 -0.28 4.95
C ASN A 379 -23.75 -1.46 3.96
N LYS A 380 -23.16 -1.25 2.78
CA LYS A 380 -23.02 -2.30 1.77
C LYS A 380 -22.11 -3.44 2.24
N HIS A 381 -21.01 -3.13 2.92
CA HIS A 381 -20.01 -4.13 3.35
C HIS A 381 -20.50 -4.97 4.53
N PHE A 382 -21.15 -4.34 5.50
CA PHE A 382 -21.59 -4.99 6.73
C PHE A 382 -23.09 -5.35 6.75
N SER A 383 -23.83 -5.06 5.67
CA SER A 383 -25.29 -5.25 5.59
C SER A 383 -26.04 -4.51 6.70
N ARG A 384 -25.75 -3.22 6.85
CA ARG A 384 -26.32 -2.33 7.87
C ARG A 384 -27.00 -1.10 7.25
N GLU A 385 -27.69 -0.32 8.09
CA GLU A 385 -28.28 0.97 7.76
C GLU A 385 -27.86 2.00 8.82
N TYR A 386 -26.88 2.81 8.47
CA TYR A 386 -26.41 3.92 9.29
C TYR A 386 -26.71 5.26 8.65
#